data_b8ba171453731e125da34be3bca98e02
#
_entry.id   b8ba171453731e125da34be3bca98e02
#
_cell.length_a   1.000
_cell.length_b   1.000
_cell.length_c   1.000
_cell.angle_alpha   90.00
_cell.angle_beta   90.00
_cell.angle_gamma   90.00
#
_symmetry.space_group_name_H-M   'P 1'
#
loop_
_entity.id
_entity.type
_entity.pdbx_description
1 polymer ?
#
loop_
_entity_poly.entity_id
_entity_poly.type
_entity_poly.pdbx_seq_one_letter_code
_entity_poly.pdbx_strand_id
1 'polypeptide(L)'
;KNIDVGINPEFVRVHDGQVFVSTEPSSKGKPPAKGEVRHEEEDDDDEEKIPAKVAVVDLIKGKKIREITAGPETEGIEFSKDGKEIIVTNEADNSITVHDFESGALIKTFSTEPYGLRPRGIKISPDGNFYVATLEFSDNFIVLDKEFNHVKTVSTGKSPYGISFNSNGDKLYVAAGRARTLEVFDGKDFTKINELKTEGKRCWHFTFTPDNKDIMLACGRSDEILLIDSETLNIKKRISVPGIPWGIITYPKAIGSLDQVK
;
A
#
# COMPACT_ATOMS: atom_id res chain seq x y z
N LYS A 1 -23.92 10.26 -2.42
CA LYS A 1 -23.48 11.26 -3.40
C LYS A 1 -22.24 10.70 -4.11
N ASN A 2 -22.23 10.68 -5.44
CA ASN A 2 -21.06 10.31 -6.21
C ASN A 2 -20.19 11.56 -6.43
N ILE A 3 -18.86 11.38 -6.36
CA ILE A 3 -17.89 12.44 -6.60
C ILE A 3 -16.93 11.91 -7.66
N ASP A 4 -16.79 12.66 -8.75
CA ASP A 4 -15.83 12.33 -9.80
C ASP A 4 -14.41 12.65 -9.29
N VAL A 5 -13.57 11.64 -9.19
CA VAL A 5 -12.19 11.73 -8.75
C VAL A 5 -11.18 11.51 -9.88
N GLY A 6 -11.63 11.13 -11.07
CA GLY A 6 -10.80 10.83 -12.23
C GLY A 6 -10.94 9.40 -12.73
N ILE A 7 -10.04 9.00 -13.62
CA ILE A 7 -10.06 7.71 -14.31
C ILE A 7 -9.40 6.65 -13.43
N ASN A 8 -10.05 5.49 -13.33
CA ASN A 8 -9.53 4.30 -12.65
C ASN A 8 -8.98 4.59 -11.23
N PRO A 9 -9.86 4.96 -10.26
CA PRO A 9 -9.43 5.21 -8.88
C PRO A 9 -8.93 3.91 -8.24
N GLU A 10 -7.77 3.96 -7.59
CA GLU A 10 -7.11 2.79 -7.03
C GLU A 10 -7.02 2.84 -5.50
N PHE A 11 -6.33 3.80 -4.95
CA PHE A 11 -6.02 3.85 -3.52
C PHE A 11 -6.74 5.01 -2.84
N VAL A 12 -7.17 4.83 -1.60
CA VAL A 12 -7.90 5.85 -0.83
C VAL A 12 -7.28 6.05 0.54
N ARG A 13 -6.99 7.30 0.90
CA ARG A 13 -6.54 7.69 2.23
C ARG A 13 -7.36 8.84 2.78
N VAL A 14 -7.52 8.87 4.10
CA VAL A 14 -8.16 10.00 4.80
C VAL A 14 -7.13 10.66 5.70
N HIS A 15 -6.98 11.95 5.57
CA HIS A 15 -6.10 12.75 6.42
C HIS A 15 -6.66 14.16 6.58
N ASP A 16 -6.67 14.69 7.80
CA ASP A 16 -7.12 16.05 8.15
C ASP A 16 -8.48 16.46 7.51
N GLY A 17 -9.48 15.57 7.60
CA GLY A 17 -10.82 15.83 7.04
C GLY A 17 -10.91 15.80 5.51
N GLN A 18 -9.86 15.43 4.82
CA GLN A 18 -9.79 15.29 3.38
C GLN A 18 -9.62 13.83 2.99
N VAL A 19 -10.14 13.46 1.81
CA VAL A 19 -9.93 12.15 1.19
C VAL A 19 -8.99 12.33 0.00
N PHE A 20 -7.95 11.52 -0.05
CA PHE A 20 -6.97 11.46 -1.12
C PHE A 20 -7.22 10.19 -1.90
N VAL A 21 -7.42 10.30 -3.21
CA VAL A 21 -7.72 9.17 -4.10
C VAL A 21 -6.72 9.18 -5.24
N SER A 22 -5.90 8.13 -5.34
CA SER A 22 -5.03 7.96 -6.51
C SER A 22 -5.80 7.47 -7.71
N THR A 23 -5.27 7.73 -8.90
CA THR A 23 -5.83 7.29 -10.18
C THR A 23 -4.75 6.64 -11.03
N GLU A 24 -5.16 5.77 -11.93
CA GLU A 24 -4.27 5.08 -12.89
C GLU A 24 -4.77 5.27 -14.33
N PRO A 25 -4.56 6.43 -14.93
CA PRO A 25 -5.09 6.72 -16.27
C PRO A 25 -4.48 5.86 -17.38
N SER A 26 -3.28 5.32 -17.19
CA SER A 26 -2.60 4.42 -18.13
C SER A 26 -3.13 2.99 -18.06
N SER A 27 -3.61 2.56 -16.91
CA SER A 27 -4.12 1.21 -16.73
C SER A 27 -5.43 1.00 -17.49
N LYS A 28 -5.51 -0.04 -18.32
CA LYS A 28 -6.75 -0.42 -19.02
C LYS A 28 -7.85 -0.99 -18.11
N GLY A 29 -7.58 -1.10 -16.82
CA GLY A 29 -8.51 -1.21 -15.68
C GLY A 29 -9.65 -2.22 -15.79
N LYS A 30 -9.61 -3.18 -16.71
CA LYS A 30 -10.62 -4.24 -16.76
C LYS A 30 -10.17 -5.40 -15.85
N PRO A 31 -10.93 -5.71 -14.79
CA PRO A 31 -10.69 -6.97 -14.10
C PRO A 31 -10.76 -8.11 -15.13
N PRO A 32 -9.89 -9.13 -15.02
CA PRO A 32 -9.95 -10.27 -15.92
C PRO A 32 -11.34 -10.89 -15.87
N ALA A 33 -11.90 -11.27 -17.02
CA ALA A 33 -13.16 -11.98 -17.07
C ALA A 33 -13.04 -13.26 -16.25
N LYS A 34 -14.15 -13.70 -15.66
CA LYS A 34 -14.20 -14.89 -14.80
C LYS A 34 -13.66 -16.10 -15.56
N GLY A 35 -12.46 -16.59 -15.17
CA GLY A 35 -11.76 -17.69 -15.85
C GLY A 35 -10.61 -17.26 -16.77
N GLU A 36 -10.42 -15.98 -17.03
CA GLU A 36 -9.25 -15.48 -17.73
C GLU A 36 -8.05 -15.44 -16.78
N VAL A 37 -7.00 -16.15 -17.12
CA VAL A 37 -5.69 -16.02 -16.47
C VAL A 37 -4.95 -14.95 -17.26
N ARG A 38 -4.86 -13.72 -16.72
CA ARG A 38 -3.85 -12.78 -17.21
C ARG A 38 -2.49 -13.47 -16.98
N HIS A 39 -1.75 -13.68 -18.05
CA HIS A 39 -0.34 -13.97 -17.94
C HIS A 39 0.31 -12.70 -17.40
N GLU A 40 0.75 -12.73 -16.16
CA GLU A 40 1.34 -11.61 -15.41
C GLU A 40 2.74 -11.22 -15.97
N GLU A 41 3.11 -11.73 -17.14
CA GLU A 41 4.38 -11.49 -17.83
C GLU A 41 4.23 -10.51 -19.02
N GLU A 42 3.00 -10.11 -19.34
CA GLU A 42 2.72 -9.05 -20.33
C GLU A 42 2.47 -7.73 -19.59
N ASP A 43 3.46 -7.27 -18.85
CA ASP A 43 3.55 -5.85 -18.53
C ASP A 43 3.94 -5.17 -19.85
N ASP A 44 2.98 -4.49 -20.45
CA ASP A 44 3.17 -3.69 -21.65
C ASP A 44 4.13 -2.53 -21.33
N ASP A 45 5.45 -2.78 -21.38
CA ASP A 45 6.50 -1.74 -21.28
C ASP A 45 6.33 -0.65 -22.35
N ASP A 46 5.45 -0.88 -23.33
CA ASP A 46 5.11 0.02 -24.44
C ASP A 46 3.86 0.89 -24.16
N GLU A 47 3.20 0.80 -23.01
CA GLU A 47 2.09 1.70 -22.69
C GLU A 47 2.59 3.12 -22.40
N GLU A 48 1.90 4.12 -22.97
CA GLU A 48 2.18 5.53 -22.73
C GLU A 48 2.06 5.83 -21.21
N LYS A 49 3.17 6.22 -20.60
CA LYS A 49 3.23 6.55 -19.16
C LYS A 49 2.55 7.90 -18.88
N ILE A 50 1.24 7.86 -18.68
CA ILE A 50 0.44 9.06 -18.41
C ILE A 50 0.57 9.40 -16.92
N PRO A 51 1.00 10.62 -16.55
CA PRO A 51 1.05 11.03 -15.15
C PRO A 51 -0.32 10.90 -14.47
N ALA A 52 -0.34 10.19 -13.36
CA ALA A 52 -1.53 10.01 -12.56
C ALA A 52 -1.88 11.26 -11.75
N LYS A 53 -3.05 11.26 -11.17
CA LYS A 53 -3.54 12.31 -10.27
C LYS A 53 -3.90 11.71 -8.92
N VAL A 54 -3.62 12.47 -7.87
CA VAL A 54 -4.24 12.25 -6.57
C VAL A 54 -5.34 13.30 -6.41
N ALA A 55 -6.59 12.86 -6.51
CA ALA A 55 -7.75 13.73 -6.29
C ALA A 55 -7.94 13.97 -4.79
N VAL A 56 -8.08 15.23 -4.39
CA VAL A 56 -8.34 15.62 -2.99
C VAL A 56 -9.79 16.06 -2.85
N VAL A 57 -10.52 15.36 -1.98
CA VAL A 57 -11.94 15.58 -1.71
C VAL A 57 -12.13 16.11 -0.30
N ASP A 58 -12.82 17.22 -0.16
CA ASP A 58 -13.28 17.75 1.14
C ASP A 58 -14.53 16.99 1.59
N LEU A 59 -14.43 16.29 2.71
CA LEU A 59 -15.54 15.48 3.25
C LEU A 59 -16.76 16.30 3.67
N ILE A 60 -16.54 17.51 4.20
CA ILE A 60 -17.63 18.38 4.66
C ILE A 60 -18.39 18.94 3.46
N LYS A 61 -17.66 19.50 2.49
CA LYS A 61 -18.26 20.04 1.26
C LYS A 61 -18.75 18.95 0.32
N GLY A 62 -18.23 17.72 0.46
CA GLY A 62 -18.53 16.57 -0.40
C GLY A 62 -18.22 16.86 -1.87
N LYS A 63 -17.05 17.42 -2.16
CA LYS A 63 -16.60 17.71 -3.53
C LYS A 63 -15.09 17.65 -3.64
N LYS A 64 -14.60 17.31 -4.84
CA LYS A 64 -13.19 17.46 -5.19
C LYS A 64 -12.80 18.93 -5.12
N ILE A 65 -11.72 19.24 -4.42
CA ILE A 65 -11.22 20.61 -4.20
C ILE A 65 -9.92 20.90 -4.95
N ARG A 66 -9.11 19.87 -5.23
CA ARG A 66 -7.86 20.00 -5.99
C ARG A 66 -7.39 18.63 -6.49
N GLU A 67 -6.35 18.64 -7.30
CA GLU A 67 -5.61 17.47 -7.75
C GLU A 67 -4.11 17.71 -7.58
N ILE A 68 -3.38 16.65 -7.26
CA ILE A 68 -1.91 16.62 -7.19
C ILE A 68 -1.44 15.77 -8.36
N THR A 69 -0.51 16.27 -9.16
CA THR A 69 0.09 15.49 -10.24
C THR A 69 1.21 14.63 -9.65
N ALA A 70 1.08 13.32 -9.78
CA ALA A 70 2.09 12.33 -9.39
C ALA A 70 2.71 11.67 -10.63
N GLY A 71 3.54 10.66 -10.42
CA GLY A 71 4.04 9.82 -11.51
C GLY A 71 2.94 8.91 -12.09
N PRO A 72 3.25 8.13 -13.14
CA PRO A 72 2.29 7.20 -13.71
C PRO A 72 2.04 6.01 -12.77
N GLU A 73 0.81 5.49 -12.79
CA GLU A 73 0.34 4.38 -11.96
C GLU A 73 0.62 4.61 -10.47
N THR A 74 -0.12 5.54 -9.89
CA THR A 74 0.01 5.89 -8.49
C THR A 74 -0.71 4.91 -7.58
N GLU A 75 0.04 4.18 -6.76
CA GLU A 75 -0.46 3.12 -5.89
C GLU A 75 -0.64 3.57 -4.43
N GLY A 76 0.45 3.73 -3.71
CA GLY A 76 0.40 4.02 -2.28
C GLY A 76 0.42 5.51 -1.97
N ILE A 77 -0.33 5.91 -0.94
CA ILE A 77 -0.32 7.28 -0.40
C ILE A 77 0.02 7.21 1.08
N GLU A 78 0.99 8.01 1.51
CA GLU A 78 1.37 8.18 2.91
C GLU A 78 1.55 9.68 3.23
N PHE A 79 1.64 10.02 4.51
CA PHE A 79 1.84 11.39 4.98
C PHE A 79 3.03 11.45 5.91
N SER A 80 3.74 12.57 5.90
CA SER A 80 4.80 12.82 6.87
C SER A 80 4.25 12.88 8.29
N LYS A 81 5.11 12.66 9.28
CA LYS A 81 4.70 12.63 10.71
C LYS A 81 4.07 13.94 11.17
N ASP A 82 4.54 15.07 10.64
CA ASP A 82 4.02 16.40 10.94
C ASP A 82 2.82 16.80 10.04
N GLY A 83 2.43 15.93 9.10
CA GLY A 83 1.31 16.13 8.20
C GLY A 83 1.53 17.16 7.10
N LYS A 84 2.78 17.63 6.88
CA LYS A 84 3.07 18.66 5.89
C LYS A 84 3.40 18.16 4.49
N GLU A 85 3.62 16.85 4.35
CA GLU A 85 3.99 16.24 3.09
C GLU A 85 3.07 15.06 2.76
N ILE A 86 2.83 14.89 1.47
CA ILE A 86 2.15 13.73 0.89
C ILE A 86 3.21 12.94 0.13
N ILE A 87 3.32 11.65 0.45
CA ILE A 87 4.28 10.73 -0.15
C ILE A 87 3.51 9.73 -1.00
N VAL A 88 3.92 9.54 -2.24
CA VAL A 88 3.20 8.74 -3.22
C VAL A 88 4.15 7.79 -3.92
N THR A 89 3.78 6.50 -4.01
CA THR A 89 4.49 5.53 -4.84
C THR A 89 3.93 5.55 -6.25
N ASN A 90 4.83 5.54 -7.25
CA ASN A 90 4.50 5.57 -8.67
C ASN A 90 5.11 4.33 -9.31
N GLU A 91 4.24 3.40 -9.67
CA GLU A 91 4.62 2.05 -10.06
C GLU A 91 5.37 2.01 -11.39
N ALA A 92 4.81 2.65 -12.42
CA ALA A 92 5.30 2.51 -13.78
C ALA A 92 6.63 3.25 -14.06
N ASP A 93 7.03 4.22 -13.23
CA ASP A 93 8.32 4.89 -13.36
C ASP A 93 9.29 4.60 -12.20
N ASN A 94 8.96 3.60 -11.38
CA ASN A 94 9.80 3.15 -10.28
C ASN A 94 10.23 4.31 -9.37
N SER A 95 9.29 5.15 -8.95
CA SER A 95 9.60 6.32 -8.13
C SER A 95 8.71 6.46 -6.90
N ILE A 96 9.21 7.24 -5.94
CA ILE A 96 8.44 7.77 -4.82
C ILE A 96 8.52 9.30 -4.94
N THR A 97 7.37 9.96 -4.99
CA THR A 97 7.28 11.42 -5.03
C THR A 97 6.78 11.99 -3.71
N VAL A 98 7.38 13.10 -3.30
CA VAL A 98 7.02 13.85 -2.10
C VAL A 98 6.46 15.20 -2.52
N HIS A 99 5.30 15.54 -2.00
CA HIS A 99 4.58 16.75 -2.34
C HIS A 99 4.25 17.55 -1.09
N ASP A 100 4.25 18.86 -1.19
CA ASP A 100 3.75 19.76 -0.15
C ASP A 100 2.24 19.54 0.07
N PHE A 101 1.83 19.36 1.31
CA PHE A 101 0.45 19.01 1.65
C PHE A 101 -0.55 20.08 1.22
N GLU A 102 -0.24 21.35 1.40
CA GLU A 102 -1.16 22.46 1.13
C GLU A 102 -1.28 22.77 -0.36
N SER A 103 -0.15 22.91 -1.03
CA SER A 103 -0.11 23.33 -2.45
C SER A 103 -0.18 22.16 -3.42
N GLY A 104 0.21 20.94 -3.01
CA GLY A 104 0.41 19.79 -3.89
C GLY A 104 1.68 19.89 -4.76
N ALA A 105 2.53 20.90 -4.54
CA ALA A 105 3.74 21.07 -5.31
C ALA A 105 4.73 19.93 -5.05
N LEU A 106 5.37 19.44 -6.12
CA LEU A 106 6.44 18.43 -6.01
C LEU A 106 7.65 19.02 -5.29
N ILE A 107 8.05 18.37 -4.19
CA ILE A 107 9.25 18.72 -3.40
C ILE A 107 10.43 17.87 -3.83
N LYS A 108 10.21 16.53 -3.97
CA LYS A 108 11.28 15.56 -4.21
C LYS A 108 10.78 14.35 -4.99
N THR A 109 11.65 13.80 -5.81
CA THR A 109 11.49 12.48 -6.42
C THR A 109 12.64 11.58 -5.99
N PHE A 110 12.33 10.38 -5.51
CA PHE A 110 13.28 9.33 -5.18
C PHE A 110 13.09 8.18 -6.17
N SER A 111 14.12 7.81 -6.93
CA SER A 111 14.07 6.62 -7.80
C SER A 111 14.30 5.35 -6.97
N THR A 112 13.44 4.37 -7.15
CA THR A 112 13.59 3.03 -6.53
C THR A 112 14.41 2.07 -7.39
N GLU A 113 14.64 2.38 -8.68
CA GLU A 113 15.33 1.49 -9.64
C GLU A 113 16.64 0.87 -9.14
N PRO A 114 17.53 1.61 -8.43
CA PRO A 114 18.75 1.02 -7.92
C PRO A 114 18.53 -0.07 -6.85
N TYR A 115 17.32 -0.14 -6.28
CA TYR A 115 16.97 -1.01 -5.16
C TYR A 115 15.89 -2.03 -5.53
N GLY A 116 15.08 -1.72 -6.53
CA GLY A 116 14.03 -2.58 -7.04
C GLY A 116 12.91 -1.84 -7.76
N LEU A 117 12.01 -2.62 -8.36
CA LEU A 117 11.00 -2.17 -9.31
C LEU A 117 9.59 -2.30 -8.73
N ARG A 118 8.68 -1.48 -9.26
CA ARG A 118 7.23 -1.43 -8.96
C ARG A 118 6.95 -1.20 -7.48
N PRO A 119 7.19 0.04 -6.99
CA PRO A 119 6.85 0.40 -5.62
C PRO A 119 5.33 0.41 -5.40
N ARG A 120 4.87 -0.35 -4.39
CA ARG A 120 3.46 -0.52 -4.04
C ARG A 120 3.11 0.18 -2.73
N GLY A 121 3.01 -0.60 -1.66
CA GLY A 121 2.68 -0.07 -0.34
C GLY A 121 3.79 0.80 0.23
N ILE A 122 3.43 1.90 0.86
CA ILE A 122 4.36 2.77 1.60
C ILE A 122 3.79 3.10 2.97
N LYS A 123 4.65 3.07 4.01
CA LYS A 123 4.29 3.40 5.38
C LYS A 123 5.39 4.15 6.10
N ILE A 124 4.99 5.12 6.93
CA ILE A 124 5.88 5.75 7.90
C ILE A 124 5.92 4.92 9.18
N SER A 125 7.08 4.84 9.83
CA SER A 125 7.19 4.26 11.17
C SER A 125 6.42 5.10 12.19
N PRO A 126 5.86 4.50 13.28
CA PRO A 126 5.09 5.24 14.27
C PRO A 126 5.86 6.37 14.95
N ASP A 127 7.18 6.25 15.06
CA ASP A 127 8.06 7.31 15.58
C ASP A 127 8.41 8.40 14.54
N GLY A 128 8.13 8.16 13.26
CA GLY A 128 8.37 9.08 12.15
C GLY A 128 9.81 9.10 11.62
N ASN A 129 10.64 8.16 12.04
CA ASN A 129 12.07 8.14 11.67
C ASN A 129 12.34 7.48 10.31
N PHE A 130 11.45 6.58 9.88
CA PHE A 130 11.64 5.80 8.65
C PHE A 130 10.37 5.75 7.81
N TYR A 131 10.57 5.66 6.50
CA TYR A 131 9.57 5.18 5.56
C TYR A 131 9.98 3.78 5.07
N VAL A 132 9.01 2.90 4.88
CA VAL A 132 9.20 1.57 4.29
C VAL A 132 8.31 1.46 3.06
N ALA A 133 8.86 0.95 1.95
CA ALA A 133 8.11 0.78 0.71
C ALA A 133 8.40 -0.59 0.09
N THR A 134 7.35 -1.34 -0.28
CA THR A 134 7.47 -2.62 -0.99
C THR A 134 7.79 -2.40 -2.46
N LEU A 135 8.67 -3.26 -3.03
CA LEU A 135 9.04 -3.29 -4.44
C LEU A 135 8.64 -4.65 -5.02
N GLU A 136 7.45 -4.68 -5.64
CA GLU A 136 6.75 -5.93 -5.97
C GLU A 136 7.56 -6.86 -6.87
N PHE A 137 8.23 -6.30 -7.90
CA PHE A 137 8.97 -7.10 -8.88
C PHE A 137 10.40 -7.47 -8.47
N SER A 138 10.83 -6.99 -7.30
CA SER A 138 12.17 -7.26 -6.79
C SER A 138 12.16 -8.05 -5.48
N ASP A 139 10.99 -8.55 -5.06
CA ASP A 139 10.85 -9.40 -3.88
C ASP A 139 11.53 -8.83 -2.63
N ASN A 140 11.38 -7.51 -2.42
CA ASN A 140 11.98 -6.80 -1.30
C ASN A 140 11.14 -5.59 -0.86
N PHE A 141 11.52 -4.99 0.25
CA PHE A 141 11.14 -3.63 0.60
C PHE A 141 12.39 -2.80 0.90
N ILE A 142 12.27 -1.50 0.71
CA ILE A 142 13.30 -0.53 1.09
C ILE A 142 12.91 0.21 2.36
N VAL A 143 13.93 0.62 3.11
CA VAL A 143 13.84 1.51 4.26
C VAL A 143 14.52 2.80 3.88
N LEU A 144 13.80 3.91 4.03
CA LEU A 144 14.29 5.27 3.81
C LEU A 144 14.25 6.01 5.14
N ASP A 145 15.19 6.90 5.38
CA ASP A 145 15.10 7.84 6.49
C ASP A 145 14.05 8.95 6.20
N LYS A 146 13.82 9.81 7.16
CA LYS A 146 12.84 10.91 7.02
C LYS A 146 13.21 11.94 5.94
N GLU A 147 14.46 12.01 5.51
CA GLU A 147 14.94 12.81 4.39
C GLU A 147 14.91 12.04 3.05
N PHE A 148 14.35 10.83 3.01
CA PHE A 148 14.32 9.93 1.86
C PHE A 148 15.70 9.49 1.37
N ASN A 149 16.67 9.32 2.26
CA ASN A 149 17.91 8.62 1.94
C ASN A 149 17.71 7.12 2.15
N HIS A 150 18.26 6.31 1.24
CA HIS A 150 18.21 4.85 1.38
C HIS A 150 19.04 4.38 2.57
N VAL A 151 18.42 3.62 3.46
CA VAL A 151 19.06 3.05 4.66
C VAL A 151 19.33 1.56 4.45
N LYS A 152 18.33 0.81 3.96
CA LYS A 152 18.40 -0.64 3.85
C LYS A 152 17.46 -1.18 2.77
N THR A 153 17.88 -2.26 2.10
CA THR A 153 17.00 -3.13 1.30
C THR A 153 16.86 -4.46 2.00
N VAL A 154 15.63 -4.96 2.15
CA VAL A 154 15.32 -6.17 2.91
C VAL A 154 14.54 -7.13 2.03
N SER A 155 15.06 -8.36 1.85
CA SER A 155 14.40 -9.39 1.05
C SER A 155 13.13 -9.90 1.72
N THR A 156 12.12 -10.19 0.90
CA THR A 156 10.84 -10.77 1.29
C THR A 156 10.55 -12.05 0.49
N GLY A 157 9.40 -12.63 0.69
CA GLY A 157 8.82 -13.57 -0.27
C GLY A 157 8.36 -12.86 -1.54
N LYS A 158 7.95 -13.64 -2.56
CA LYS A 158 7.59 -13.13 -3.90
C LYS A 158 6.41 -12.18 -3.87
N SER A 159 6.57 -11.08 -4.61
CA SER A 159 5.58 -10.02 -4.83
C SER A 159 5.04 -9.44 -3.52
N PRO A 160 5.87 -8.73 -2.74
CA PRO A 160 5.42 -7.98 -1.57
C PRO A 160 4.52 -6.82 -2.01
N TYR A 161 3.41 -6.60 -1.27
CA TYR A 161 2.42 -5.59 -1.61
C TYR A 161 2.10 -4.71 -0.40
N GLY A 162 1.12 -5.11 0.42
CA GLY A 162 0.76 -4.37 1.61
C GLY A 162 1.84 -4.47 2.69
N ILE A 163 2.22 -3.34 3.28
CA ILE A 163 3.20 -3.22 4.35
C ILE A 163 2.64 -2.32 5.45
N SER A 164 2.87 -2.66 6.71
CA SER A 164 2.46 -1.82 7.84
C SER A 164 3.17 -2.19 9.12
N PHE A 165 3.49 -1.18 9.92
CA PHE A 165 3.86 -1.41 11.31
C PHE A 165 2.62 -1.76 12.15
N ASN A 166 2.81 -2.47 13.25
CA ASN A 166 1.81 -2.53 14.31
C ASN A 166 1.78 -1.20 15.09
N SER A 167 0.83 -1.08 16.03
CA SER A 167 0.54 0.19 16.72
C SER A 167 1.70 0.78 17.51
N ASN A 168 2.59 -0.06 18.06
CA ASN A 168 3.74 0.36 18.86
C ASN A 168 5.06 0.41 18.05
N GLY A 169 5.04 -0.03 16.79
CA GLY A 169 6.19 0.05 15.90
C GLY A 169 7.27 -0.98 16.17
N ASP A 170 7.04 -1.99 17.02
CA ASP A 170 8.03 -3.03 17.30
C ASP A 170 8.07 -4.15 16.24
N LYS A 171 7.00 -4.26 15.43
CA LYS A 171 6.88 -5.23 14.35
C LYS A 171 6.44 -4.56 13.05
N LEU A 172 7.01 -5.00 11.94
CA LEU A 172 6.63 -4.64 10.58
C LEU A 172 6.09 -5.88 9.87
N TYR A 173 4.93 -5.76 9.25
CA TYR A 173 4.25 -6.84 8.54
C TYR A 173 4.24 -6.57 7.04
N VAL A 174 4.50 -7.61 6.24
CA VAL A 174 4.50 -7.56 4.77
C VAL A 174 3.67 -8.71 4.22
N ALA A 175 2.70 -8.39 3.37
CA ALA A 175 1.94 -9.37 2.62
C ALA A 175 2.69 -9.68 1.31
N ALA A 176 3.32 -10.85 1.19
CA ALA A 176 3.99 -11.31 -0.01
C ALA A 176 3.03 -12.19 -0.83
N GLY A 177 2.30 -11.54 -1.75
CA GLY A 177 1.11 -12.10 -2.39
C GLY A 177 1.34 -13.36 -3.23
N ARG A 178 2.44 -13.44 -3.99
CA ARG A 178 2.81 -14.63 -4.78
C ARG A 178 3.49 -15.70 -3.94
N ALA A 179 4.25 -15.30 -2.91
CA ALA A 179 4.79 -16.25 -1.94
C ALA A 179 3.70 -16.89 -1.07
N ARG A 180 2.52 -16.27 -1.00
CA ARG A 180 1.41 -16.67 -0.13
C ARG A 180 1.82 -16.65 1.34
N THR A 181 2.56 -15.61 1.73
CA THR A 181 3.01 -15.42 3.10
C THR A 181 2.58 -14.07 3.65
N LEU A 182 2.34 -14.02 4.95
CA LEU A 182 2.38 -12.81 5.75
C LEU A 182 3.67 -12.87 6.56
N GLU A 183 4.58 -11.98 6.28
CA GLU A 183 5.92 -11.96 6.89
C GLU A 183 6.01 -10.91 7.96
N VAL A 184 6.75 -11.20 9.03
CA VAL A 184 6.93 -10.31 10.18
C VAL A 184 8.41 -10.03 10.37
N PHE A 185 8.72 -8.76 10.46
CA PHE A 185 10.06 -8.24 10.68
C PHE A 185 10.12 -7.46 11.99
N ASP A 186 11.28 -7.38 12.62
CA ASP A 186 11.52 -6.44 13.70
C ASP A 186 11.34 -5.01 13.19
N GLY A 187 10.64 -4.17 13.94
CA GLY A 187 10.30 -2.81 13.51
C GLY A 187 11.44 -1.80 13.58
N LYS A 188 12.61 -2.18 14.12
CA LYS A 188 13.76 -1.29 14.30
C LYS A 188 14.93 -1.66 13.40
N ASP A 189 15.31 -2.94 13.39
CA ASP A 189 16.46 -3.40 12.60
C ASP A 189 16.03 -4.10 11.29
N PHE A 190 14.71 -4.35 11.11
CA PHE A 190 14.11 -4.93 9.93
C PHE A 190 14.59 -6.36 9.64
N THR A 191 15.03 -7.10 10.66
CA THR A 191 15.32 -8.53 10.54
C THR A 191 14.03 -9.34 10.52
N LYS A 192 13.94 -10.35 9.66
CA LYS A 192 12.78 -11.24 9.62
C LYS A 192 12.73 -12.10 10.88
N ILE A 193 11.62 -12.03 11.61
CA ILE A 193 11.44 -12.74 12.88
C ILE A 193 10.41 -13.86 12.79
N ASN A 194 9.45 -13.78 11.86
CA ASN A 194 8.42 -14.81 11.70
C ASN A 194 7.77 -14.75 10.31
N GLU A 195 7.04 -15.80 9.94
CA GLU A 195 6.16 -15.80 8.77
C GLU A 195 4.99 -16.78 8.96
N LEU A 196 3.86 -16.45 8.36
CA LEU A 196 2.71 -17.29 8.20
C LEU A 196 2.55 -17.68 6.73
N LYS A 197 2.47 -18.98 6.42
CA LYS A 197 1.97 -19.47 5.12
C LYS A 197 0.46 -19.38 5.11
N THR A 198 -0.08 -18.48 4.30
CA THR A 198 -1.52 -18.18 4.27
C THR A 198 -2.31 -19.22 3.47
N GLU A 199 -1.64 -19.88 2.50
CA GLU A 199 -2.24 -20.71 1.42
C GLU A 199 -3.27 -19.94 0.57
N GLY A 200 -3.63 -18.73 0.97
CA GLY A 200 -4.45 -17.80 0.20
C GLY A 200 -3.72 -17.32 -1.06
N LYS A 201 -4.48 -17.05 -2.12
CA LYS A 201 -3.91 -16.57 -3.39
C LYS A 201 -4.04 -15.06 -3.51
N ARG A 202 -2.92 -14.38 -3.80
CA ARG A 202 -2.85 -12.93 -3.96
C ARG A 202 -3.49 -12.21 -2.77
N CYS A 203 -2.87 -12.39 -1.59
CA CYS A 203 -3.17 -11.62 -0.41
C CYS A 203 -2.43 -10.28 -0.51
N TRP A 204 -3.18 -9.17 -0.66
CA TRP A 204 -2.60 -7.87 -0.93
C TRP A 204 -2.54 -6.98 0.30
N HIS A 205 -3.69 -6.71 0.92
CA HIS A 205 -3.78 -5.77 2.03
C HIS A 205 -4.34 -6.38 3.29
N PHE A 206 -3.95 -5.81 4.41
CA PHE A 206 -4.37 -6.25 5.73
C PHE A 206 -4.61 -5.06 6.66
N THR A 207 -5.35 -5.31 7.72
CA THR A 207 -5.58 -4.37 8.82
C THR A 207 -5.60 -5.12 10.15
N PHE A 208 -5.22 -4.44 11.24
CA PHE A 208 -5.41 -4.97 12.58
C PHE A 208 -6.84 -4.68 13.06
N THR A 209 -7.38 -5.56 13.91
CA THR A 209 -8.60 -5.25 14.66
C THR A 209 -8.36 -4.06 15.60
N PRO A 210 -9.41 -3.30 15.98
CA PRO A 210 -9.26 -2.11 16.82
C PRO A 210 -8.56 -2.36 18.17
N ASP A 211 -8.61 -3.58 18.69
CA ASP A 211 -7.91 -4.03 19.90
C ASP A 211 -6.49 -4.59 19.64
N ASN A 212 -6.05 -4.59 18.38
CA ASN A 212 -4.77 -5.11 17.88
C ASN A 212 -4.52 -6.60 18.12
N LYS A 213 -5.54 -7.39 18.49
CA LYS A 213 -5.37 -8.83 18.77
C LYS A 213 -5.33 -9.68 17.52
N ASP A 214 -5.98 -9.23 16.46
CA ASP A 214 -6.10 -9.98 15.23
C ASP A 214 -5.71 -9.12 14.02
N ILE A 215 -5.28 -9.82 12.96
CA ILE A 215 -5.04 -9.27 11.64
C ILE A 215 -6.10 -9.84 10.70
N MET A 216 -6.71 -8.96 9.91
CA MET A 216 -7.59 -9.34 8.80
C MET A 216 -6.84 -9.13 7.50
N LEU A 217 -6.60 -10.21 6.75
CA LEU A 217 -5.82 -10.20 5.49
C LEU A 217 -6.74 -10.54 4.32
N ALA A 218 -6.81 -9.64 3.34
CA ALA A 218 -7.61 -9.81 2.13
C ALA A 218 -6.85 -10.62 1.08
N CYS A 219 -7.36 -11.81 0.72
CA CYS A 219 -6.79 -12.73 -0.26
C CYS A 219 -7.68 -12.81 -1.49
N GLY A 220 -7.52 -11.85 -2.42
CA GLY A 220 -8.46 -11.61 -3.50
C GLY A 220 -8.68 -12.79 -4.43
N ARG A 221 -7.63 -13.46 -4.89
CA ARG A 221 -7.77 -14.60 -5.81
C ARG A 221 -8.18 -15.92 -5.13
N SER A 222 -8.43 -15.88 -3.82
CA SER A 222 -9.08 -16.94 -3.07
C SER A 222 -10.50 -16.58 -2.65
N ASP A 223 -10.97 -15.35 -2.96
CA ASP A 223 -12.28 -14.86 -2.54
C ASP A 223 -12.50 -15.01 -1.03
N GLU A 224 -11.48 -14.67 -0.23
CA GLU A 224 -11.52 -14.84 1.22
C GLU A 224 -10.79 -13.74 1.98
N ILE A 225 -11.16 -13.60 3.25
CA ILE A 225 -10.42 -12.84 4.26
C ILE A 225 -9.97 -13.83 5.34
N LEU A 226 -8.69 -13.74 5.72
CA LEU A 226 -8.13 -14.51 6.82
C LEU A 226 -8.19 -13.67 8.10
N LEU A 227 -8.74 -14.24 9.17
CA LEU A 227 -8.62 -13.71 10.53
C LEU A 227 -7.47 -14.45 11.21
N ILE A 228 -6.43 -13.72 11.57
CA ILE A 228 -5.14 -14.22 12.03
C ILE A 228 -4.85 -13.64 13.41
N ASP A 229 -4.47 -14.46 14.37
CA ASP A 229 -3.97 -13.99 15.66
C ASP A 229 -2.67 -13.21 15.48
N SER A 230 -2.59 -11.98 15.97
CA SER A 230 -1.44 -11.09 15.71
C SER A 230 -0.15 -11.50 16.46
N GLU A 231 -0.27 -12.26 17.55
CA GLU A 231 0.89 -12.72 18.33
C GLU A 231 1.40 -14.08 17.86
N THR A 232 0.48 -15.04 17.67
CA THR A 232 0.85 -16.43 17.35
C THR A 232 0.91 -16.68 15.85
N LEU A 233 0.36 -15.79 15.01
CA LEU A 233 0.14 -15.94 13.58
C LEU A 233 -0.74 -17.14 13.19
N ASN A 234 -1.54 -17.68 14.11
CA ASN A 234 -2.48 -18.74 13.81
C ASN A 234 -3.69 -18.19 13.06
N ILE A 235 -4.08 -18.85 11.97
CA ILE A 235 -5.33 -18.53 11.27
C ILE A 235 -6.51 -19.03 12.14
N LYS A 236 -7.26 -18.06 12.71
CA LYS A 236 -8.45 -18.33 13.52
C LYS A 236 -9.66 -18.64 12.67
N LYS A 237 -9.78 -18.00 11.50
CA LYS A 237 -10.95 -18.15 10.63
C LYS A 237 -10.61 -17.79 9.18
N ARG A 238 -11.25 -18.51 8.24
CA ARG A 238 -11.35 -18.15 6.83
C ARG A 238 -12.77 -17.70 6.55
N ILE A 239 -12.93 -16.50 5.98
CA ILE A 239 -14.21 -15.86 5.72
C ILE A 239 -14.35 -15.71 4.21
N SER A 240 -15.32 -16.39 3.61
CA SER A 240 -15.58 -16.27 2.17
C SER A 240 -16.16 -14.87 1.85
N VAL A 241 -15.51 -14.18 0.93
CA VAL A 241 -15.90 -12.87 0.43
C VAL A 241 -15.72 -12.88 -1.09
N PRO A 242 -16.74 -13.29 -1.85
CA PRO A 242 -16.64 -13.35 -3.30
C PRO A 242 -16.51 -11.96 -3.94
N GLY A 243 -15.79 -11.89 -5.06
CA GLY A 243 -15.60 -10.64 -5.80
C GLY A 243 -14.22 -10.01 -5.65
N ILE A 244 -13.21 -10.84 -5.39
CA ILE A 244 -11.79 -10.43 -5.36
C ILE A 244 -11.53 -9.33 -4.33
N PRO A 245 -11.67 -9.59 -3.01
CA PRO A 245 -11.38 -8.59 -1.98
C PRO A 245 -9.91 -8.13 -2.09
N TRP A 246 -9.71 -6.87 -2.46
CA TRP A 246 -8.38 -6.29 -2.63
C TRP A 246 -7.89 -5.65 -1.33
N GLY A 247 -8.74 -4.87 -0.67
CA GLY A 247 -8.41 -4.14 0.54
C GLY A 247 -9.41 -4.36 1.67
N ILE A 248 -8.96 -4.07 2.89
CA ILE A 248 -9.77 -4.19 4.10
C ILE A 248 -9.33 -3.15 5.13
N ILE A 249 -10.29 -2.53 5.78
CA ILE A 249 -10.07 -1.62 6.91
C ILE A 249 -11.02 -1.97 8.05
N THR A 250 -10.71 -1.57 9.28
CA THR A 250 -11.55 -1.74 10.46
C THR A 250 -12.08 -0.41 10.99
N TYR A 251 -13.22 -0.45 11.65
CA TYR A 251 -13.83 0.70 12.33
C TYR A 251 -14.01 0.35 13.81
N PRO A 252 -13.86 1.28 14.77
CA PRO A 252 -13.64 2.73 14.62
C PRO A 252 -12.18 3.14 14.38
N LYS A 253 -11.25 2.20 14.41
CA LYS A 253 -9.82 2.45 14.25
C LYS A 253 -9.24 1.46 13.25
N ALA A 254 -8.54 1.96 12.25
CA ALA A 254 -7.81 1.16 11.30
C ALA A 254 -6.29 1.38 11.48
N ILE A 255 -5.55 0.29 11.57
CA ILE A 255 -4.09 0.24 11.52
C ILE A 255 -3.75 -0.87 10.56
N GLY A 256 -3.11 -0.55 9.46
CA GLY A 256 -2.80 -1.57 8.47
C GLY A 256 -2.17 -0.98 7.22
N SER A 257 -2.12 -1.78 6.17
CA SER A 257 -1.47 -1.39 4.92
C SER A 257 -2.22 -0.29 4.15
N LEU A 258 -3.51 -0.09 4.41
CA LEU A 258 -4.33 0.97 3.80
C LEU A 258 -4.51 2.21 4.68
N ASP A 259 -4.16 2.15 5.95
CA ASP A 259 -4.43 3.22 6.90
C ASP A 259 -3.25 3.53 7.82
N GLN A 260 -3.33 4.63 8.53
CA GLN A 260 -2.27 5.15 9.38
C GLN A 260 -2.66 5.11 10.86
N VAL A 261 -1.68 4.81 11.71
CA VAL A 261 -1.81 5.00 13.15
C VAL A 261 -1.70 6.49 13.45
N LYS A 262 -2.77 7.09 13.96
CA LYS A 262 -2.71 8.41 14.60
C LYS A 262 -2.52 8.25 16.10
#